data_b628fac5bb18306564703f4f47a7f35d
#
_entry.id   b628fac5bb18306564703f4f47a7f35d
#
_cell.length_a   1.000
_cell.length_b   1.000
_cell.length_c   1.000
_cell.angle_alpha   90.00
_cell.angle_beta   90.00
_cell.angle_gamma   90.00
#
_symmetry.space_group_name_H-M   'P 1'
#
loop_
_entity.id
_entity.type
_entity.pdbx_description
1 polymer ?
#
loop_
_entity_poly.entity_id
_entity_poly.type
_entity_poly.pdbx_seq_one_letter_code
_entity_poly.pdbx_strand_id
1 'polypeptide(L)'
;MTLAAAGLLSCTGTGQSAFDPASVADASGEVTRVEPLSWWTGMQTPLQLLVNGAGIAAYDVRIEGGQGVGVKARHKADSPNYLFVDVEVKPDAEPGTYYLVFSQGERQFKVPYEIAARAEGSVARKSFTTADMIYLLMPDRFANGDASNDSTPHTRERADRSAFFGRHGGDLQGMIDHLDYIAGLGATAVWPTPLLLDDEPEGSYHGYACGDYYRIDPRFGSNELYREFVGKAHEHGLKVIMDIVTNHCGTGHWWMKDLPFRDWIHQFPEYTGTNVCFSTNMDPNASRYDLDLQESGWFVPSMPDMNLDNPYVLQYFKQWAVWWIEYAGLDGFRVDTYPYNEKVPMSEWCAAVRREYPGFNLSLIHI
;
A
#
# COMPACT_ATOMS: atom_id res chain seq x y z
N MET A 1 52.92 2.12 -33.55
CA MET A 1 51.59 1.47 -33.68
C MET A 1 50.94 1.49 -32.32
N THR A 2 50.09 2.45 -32.13
CA THR A 2 49.55 2.93 -30.83
C THR A 2 48.20 2.29 -30.62
N LEU A 3 48.06 1.50 -29.54
CA LEU A 3 46.79 1.04 -29.05
C LEU A 3 46.10 2.15 -28.26
N ALA A 4 44.92 2.56 -28.67
CA ALA A 4 44.07 3.43 -27.94
C ALA A 4 43.27 2.61 -26.92
N ALA A 5 43.49 2.87 -25.62
CA ALA A 5 42.67 2.33 -24.54
C ALA A 5 41.43 3.19 -24.39
N ALA A 6 40.26 2.62 -24.65
CA ALA A 6 38.99 3.25 -24.32
C ALA A 6 38.75 3.12 -22.81
N GLY A 7 38.75 4.25 -22.13
CA GLY A 7 38.41 4.31 -20.70
C GLY A 7 36.91 4.11 -20.50
N LEU A 8 36.55 3.07 -19.77
CA LEU A 8 35.24 2.88 -19.17
C LEU A 8 35.08 3.90 -18.04
N LEU A 9 34.23 4.90 -18.25
CA LEU A 9 33.73 5.77 -17.19
C LEU A 9 32.74 4.94 -16.34
N SER A 10 33.23 4.50 -15.21
CA SER A 10 32.42 3.98 -14.11
C SER A 10 31.58 5.13 -13.57
N CYS A 11 30.29 5.15 -13.85
CA CYS A 11 29.34 5.96 -13.11
C CYS A 11 29.22 5.36 -11.70
N THR A 12 29.97 5.94 -10.76
CA THR A 12 29.74 5.74 -9.34
C THR A 12 28.44 6.43 -8.99
N GLY A 13 27.35 5.66 -8.95
CA GLY A 13 26.11 6.07 -8.36
C GLY A 13 26.36 6.48 -6.92
N THR A 14 26.08 7.74 -6.59
CA THR A 14 26.00 8.22 -5.21
C THR A 14 24.96 7.36 -4.51
N GLY A 15 25.42 6.50 -3.59
CA GLY A 15 24.57 5.68 -2.77
C GLY A 15 23.64 6.57 -1.95
N GLN A 16 22.40 6.72 -2.37
CA GLN A 16 21.34 7.04 -1.46
C GLN A 16 21.24 5.84 -0.51
N SER A 17 21.48 6.06 0.77
CA SER A 17 21.21 5.05 1.78
C SER A 17 19.77 4.62 1.62
N ALA A 18 19.56 3.33 1.41
CA ALA A 18 18.21 2.78 1.32
C ALA A 18 17.49 3.14 2.62
N PHE A 19 16.47 3.99 2.52
CA PHE A 19 15.59 4.31 3.63
C PHE A 19 14.83 3.04 3.98
N ASP A 20 15.07 2.50 5.17
CA ASP A 20 14.30 1.39 5.71
C ASP A 20 13.05 1.95 6.39
N PRO A 21 11.85 1.80 5.78
CA PRO A 21 10.61 2.29 6.37
C PRO A 21 10.30 1.66 7.72
N ALA A 22 10.76 0.44 7.98
CA ALA A 22 10.62 -0.22 9.27
C ALA A 22 11.45 0.47 10.38
N SER A 23 12.52 1.22 10.02
CA SER A 23 13.37 1.93 10.97
C SER A 23 12.75 3.23 11.51
N VAL A 24 11.70 3.77 10.85
CA VAL A 24 11.04 5.02 11.27
C VAL A 24 10.29 4.85 12.59
N ALA A 25 9.81 3.64 12.87
CA ALA A 25 8.94 3.35 13.99
C ALA A 25 9.62 3.36 15.36
N ASP A 26 10.93 3.22 15.46
CA ASP A 26 11.52 2.75 16.72
C ASP A 26 12.60 3.64 17.36
N ALA A 27 12.97 4.75 16.74
CA ALA A 27 14.08 5.56 17.28
C ALA A 27 13.78 6.25 18.64
N SER A 28 12.49 6.39 19.03
CA SER A 28 12.10 7.04 20.28
C SER A 28 11.34 6.14 21.26
N GLY A 29 10.82 4.98 20.80
CA GLY A 29 9.91 4.11 21.57
C GLY A 29 8.53 4.74 21.87
N GLU A 30 8.28 5.97 21.43
CA GLU A 30 7.05 6.73 21.67
C GLU A 30 6.07 6.64 20.48
N VAL A 31 6.62 6.55 19.27
CA VAL A 31 5.86 6.39 18.02
C VAL A 31 6.13 5.00 17.46
N THR A 32 5.09 4.26 17.25
CA THR A 32 5.16 2.90 16.68
C THR A 32 5.01 2.87 15.17
N ARG A 33 4.29 3.88 14.60
CA ARG A 33 4.07 3.99 13.16
C ARG A 33 3.86 5.43 12.72
N VAL A 34 4.32 5.72 11.50
CA VAL A 34 3.96 6.90 10.72
C VAL A 34 3.61 6.44 9.32
N GLU A 35 2.40 6.71 8.86
CA GLU A 35 1.93 6.32 7.53
C GLU A 35 1.32 7.50 6.77
N PRO A 36 1.60 7.70 5.47
CA PRO A 36 2.54 6.92 4.62
C PRO A 36 3.96 6.90 5.17
N LEU A 37 4.74 5.87 4.78
CA LEU A 37 6.10 5.67 5.28
C LEU A 37 7.09 6.77 4.83
N SER A 38 6.81 7.41 3.71
CA SER A 38 7.57 8.49 3.08
C SER A 38 6.65 9.26 2.13
N TRP A 39 7.14 10.37 1.57
CA TRP A 39 6.40 11.13 0.57
C TRP A 39 7.34 11.73 -0.49
N TRP A 40 6.79 12.44 -1.46
CA TRP A 40 7.56 13.09 -2.52
C TRP A 40 7.17 14.55 -2.69
N THR A 41 8.14 15.37 -3.10
CA THR A 41 7.88 16.72 -3.56
C THR A 41 7.09 16.72 -4.86
N GLY A 42 6.25 17.75 -5.11
CA GLY A 42 5.47 17.87 -6.33
C GLY A 42 4.27 16.95 -6.47
N MET A 43 3.88 16.22 -5.40
CA MET A 43 2.63 15.47 -5.37
C MET A 43 1.43 16.42 -5.28
N GLN A 44 0.36 16.10 -6.00
CA GLN A 44 -0.91 16.85 -5.95
C GLN A 44 -1.85 16.35 -4.86
N THR A 45 -1.70 15.07 -4.48
CA THR A 45 -2.47 14.44 -3.41
C THR A 45 -2.05 15.04 -2.07
N PRO A 46 -2.98 15.57 -1.25
CA PRO A 46 -2.65 16.07 0.07
C PRO A 46 -2.01 15.01 0.95
N LEU A 47 -1.01 15.39 1.74
CA LEU A 47 -0.37 14.50 2.71
C LEU A 47 -1.01 14.66 4.07
N GLN A 48 -1.56 13.57 4.61
CA GLN A 48 -2.03 13.44 5.98
C GLN A 48 -1.36 12.25 6.64
N LEU A 49 -0.48 12.49 7.60
CA LEU A 49 0.19 11.42 8.32
C LEU A 49 -0.76 10.82 9.36
N LEU A 50 -0.92 9.51 9.34
CA LEU A 50 -1.42 8.73 10.46
C LEU A 50 -0.23 8.41 11.37
N VAL A 51 -0.22 8.96 12.58
CA VAL A 51 0.81 8.68 13.59
C VAL A 51 0.18 7.84 14.67
N ASN A 52 0.78 6.68 14.95
CA ASN A 52 0.37 5.79 16.03
C ASN A 52 1.47 5.69 17.10
N GLY A 53 1.07 5.75 18.36
CA GLY A 53 1.95 5.63 19.51
C GLY A 53 1.17 5.85 20.81
N ALA A 54 1.62 5.27 21.90
CA ALA A 54 0.90 5.34 23.18
C ALA A 54 0.67 6.79 23.65
N GLY A 55 -0.60 7.24 23.66
CA GLY A 55 -0.98 8.58 24.09
C GLY A 55 -0.51 9.71 23.18
N ILE A 56 -0.17 9.43 21.92
CA ILE A 56 0.41 10.42 20.98
C ILE A 56 -0.52 11.61 20.71
N ALA A 57 -1.84 11.45 20.84
CA ALA A 57 -2.81 12.53 20.67
C ALA A 57 -2.63 13.70 21.65
N ALA A 58 -1.87 13.50 22.73
CA ALA A 58 -1.59 14.55 23.72
C ALA A 58 -0.40 15.44 23.34
N TYR A 59 0.37 15.07 22.31
CA TYR A 59 1.54 15.83 21.89
C TYR A 59 1.20 16.88 20.84
N ASP A 60 1.89 18.01 20.93
CA ASP A 60 2.03 18.95 19.82
C ASP A 60 3.06 18.42 18.83
N VAL A 61 2.86 18.73 17.54
CA VAL A 61 3.78 18.31 16.49
C VAL A 61 4.17 19.49 15.62
N ARG A 62 5.46 19.59 15.28
CA ARG A 62 6.00 20.48 14.25
C ARG A 62 6.99 19.72 13.37
N ILE A 63 7.32 20.27 12.22
CA ILE A 63 8.30 19.68 11.31
C ILE A 63 9.55 20.57 11.33
N GLU A 64 10.71 19.92 11.47
CA GLU A 64 12.04 20.54 11.33
C GLU A 64 12.78 19.90 10.16
N GLY A 65 13.60 20.67 9.44
CA GLY A 65 14.36 20.19 8.28
C GLY A 65 14.55 21.28 7.24
N GLY A 66 14.51 20.89 5.97
CA GLY A 66 14.58 21.80 4.82
C GLY A 66 13.39 22.78 4.73
N GLN A 67 13.42 23.63 3.70
CA GLN A 67 12.35 24.59 3.47
C GLN A 67 11.17 23.94 2.75
N GLY A 68 9.99 24.55 2.89
CA GLY A 68 8.81 24.20 2.11
C GLY A 68 7.95 23.07 2.68
N VAL A 69 8.29 22.50 3.83
CA VAL A 69 7.48 21.46 4.50
C VAL A 69 7.08 21.92 5.90
N GLY A 70 5.81 21.77 6.26
CA GLY A 70 5.31 22.19 7.57
C GLY A 70 3.99 21.52 7.95
N VAL A 71 3.67 21.57 9.24
CA VAL A 71 2.36 21.13 9.75
C VAL A 71 1.31 22.19 9.43
N LYS A 72 0.25 21.76 8.75
CA LYS A 72 -0.91 22.61 8.43
C LYS A 72 -1.99 22.49 9.49
N ALA A 73 -2.29 21.28 9.92
CA ALA A 73 -3.29 20.98 10.95
C ALA A 73 -2.97 19.68 11.64
N ARG A 74 -3.58 19.47 12.80
CA ARG A 74 -3.56 18.18 13.50
C ARG A 74 -4.96 17.83 13.99
N HIS A 75 -5.28 16.55 13.94
CA HIS A 75 -6.60 16.03 14.29
C HIS A 75 -6.42 14.84 15.23
N LYS A 76 -7.13 14.90 16.35
CA LYS A 76 -7.20 13.79 17.30
C LYS A 76 -8.21 12.78 16.80
N ALA A 77 -7.88 11.51 16.96
CA ALA A 77 -8.80 10.41 16.75
C ALA A 77 -9.65 10.14 18.03
N ASP A 78 -10.56 9.17 17.95
CA ASP A 78 -11.28 8.69 19.14
C ASP A 78 -10.33 7.97 20.10
N SER A 79 -9.39 7.17 19.56
CA SER A 79 -8.32 6.58 20.36
C SER A 79 -7.22 7.62 20.65
N PRO A 80 -6.77 7.72 21.91
CA PRO A 80 -5.68 8.62 22.28
C PRO A 80 -4.32 8.20 21.69
N ASN A 81 -4.24 7.01 21.10
CA ASN A 81 -3.03 6.46 20.53
C ASN A 81 -2.83 6.83 19.05
N TYR A 82 -3.68 7.68 18.51
CA TYR A 82 -3.59 8.17 17.12
C TYR A 82 -3.62 9.67 17.03
N LEU A 83 -2.81 10.20 16.12
CA LEU A 83 -2.79 11.60 15.73
C LEU A 83 -2.72 11.68 14.21
N PHE A 84 -3.66 12.39 13.58
CA PHE A 84 -3.60 12.70 12.16
C PHE A 84 -2.99 14.09 11.97
N VAL A 85 -2.00 14.19 11.08
CA VAL A 85 -1.25 15.42 10.85
C VAL A 85 -1.29 15.78 9.38
N ASP A 86 -2.00 16.87 9.05
CA ASP A 86 -1.97 17.42 7.70
C ASP A 86 -0.64 18.13 7.49
N VAL A 87 0.09 17.71 6.47
CA VAL A 87 1.40 18.25 6.12
C VAL A 87 1.29 19.04 4.82
N GLU A 88 1.74 20.28 4.84
CA GLU A 88 1.94 21.07 3.64
C GLU A 88 3.31 20.75 3.06
N VAL A 89 3.36 20.30 1.82
CA VAL A 89 4.57 20.15 1.01
C VAL A 89 4.46 21.13 -0.14
N LYS A 90 5.19 22.23 -0.08
CA LYS A 90 5.14 23.27 -1.10
C LYS A 90 5.78 22.80 -2.40
N PRO A 91 5.42 23.41 -3.56
CA PRO A 91 6.00 23.01 -4.86
C PRO A 91 7.53 23.17 -4.94
N ASP A 92 8.09 24.08 -4.15
CA ASP A 92 9.51 24.38 -4.04
C ASP A 92 10.18 23.71 -2.83
N ALA A 93 9.51 22.75 -2.20
CA ALA A 93 10.09 22.02 -1.07
C ALA A 93 11.33 21.23 -1.52
N GLU A 94 12.37 21.27 -0.69
CA GLU A 94 13.61 20.54 -0.95
C GLU A 94 13.44 19.06 -0.54
N PRO A 95 13.83 18.11 -1.39
CA PRO A 95 13.88 16.71 -0.99
C PRO A 95 14.91 16.50 0.13
N GLY A 96 14.57 15.62 1.08
CA GLY A 96 15.48 15.30 2.19
C GLY A 96 14.78 14.66 3.38
N THR A 97 15.54 14.41 4.41
CA THR A 97 15.01 13.94 5.69
C THR A 97 14.54 15.11 6.53
N TYR A 98 13.25 15.10 6.85
CA TYR A 98 12.59 16.00 7.79
C TYR A 98 12.43 15.29 9.14
N TYR A 99 12.14 16.03 10.19
CA TYR A 99 11.89 15.47 11.51
C TYR A 99 10.53 15.94 12.03
N LEU A 100 9.67 14.98 12.31
CA LEU A 100 8.47 15.22 13.10
C LEU A 100 8.88 15.38 14.55
N VAL A 101 8.71 16.57 15.09
CA VAL A 101 9.11 16.90 16.46
C VAL A 101 7.86 16.96 17.32
N PHE A 102 7.72 15.97 18.18
CA PHE A 102 6.63 15.87 19.14
C PHE A 102 7.03 16.50 20.47
N SER A 103 6.10 17.26 21.09
CA SER A 103 6.36 17.93 22.38
C SER A 103 5.14 17.93 23.27
N GLN A 104 5.36 17.65 24.56
CA GLN A 104 4.36 17.71 25.62
C GLN A 104 5.01 18.19 26.94
N GLY A 105 4.76 19.42 27.31
CA GLY A 105 5.48 20.05 28.43
C GLY A 105 6.99 20.09 28.18
N GLU A 106 7.78 19.54 29.09
CA GLU A 106 9.24 19.44 28.94
C GLU A 106 9.70 18.24 28.10
N ARG A 107 8.78 17.33 27.79
CA ARG A 107 9.08 16.12 27.02
C ARG A 107 9.09 16.42 25.54
N GLN A 108 10.16 16.03 24.84
CA GLN A 108 10.29 16.22 23.39
C GLN A 108 11.09 15.06 22.80
N PHE A 109 10.64 14.60 21.60
CA PHE A 109 11.37 13.64 20.79
C PHE A 109 11.17 13.90 19.30
N LYS A 110 12.00 13.27 18.47
CA LYS A 110 11.99 13.47 17.01
C LYS A 110 11.89 12.14 16.30
N VAL A 111 11.08 12.11 15.24
CA VAL A 111 10.92 10.97 14.33
C VAL A 111 11.34 11.42 12.93
N PRO A 112 12.32 10.78 12.28
CA PRO A 112 12.69 11.13 10.92
C PRO A 112 11.56 10.79 9.95
N TYR A 113 11.39 11.61 8.91
CA TYR A 113 10.42 11.39 7.84
C TYR A 113 11.04 11.85 6.52
N GLU A 114 11.04 10.96 5.51
CA GLU A 114 11.63 11.26 4.21
C GLU A 114 10.62 11.89 3.26
N ILE A 115 11.03 12.99 2.62
CA ILE A 115 10.34 13.55 1.46
C ILE A 115 11.34 13.51 0.30
N ALA A 116 11.16 12.56 -0.60
CA ALA A 116 12.04 12.33 -1.74
C ALA A 116 11.69 13.24 -2.93
N ALA A 117 12.60 13.35 -3.90
CA ALA A 117 12.26 13.87 -5.21
C ALA A 117 11.45 12.82 -5.99
N ARG A 118 10.42 13.25 -6.73
CA ARG A 118 9.72 12.34 -7.66
C ARG A 118 10.66 11.89 -8.76
N ALA A 119 10.49 10.64 -9.19
CA ALA A 119 11.23 10.15 -10.36
C ALA A 119 10.84 10.95 -11.60
N GLU A 120 11.84 11.28 -12.43
CA GLU A 120 11.61 11.98 -13.69
C GLU A 120 10.65 11.18 -14.59
N GLY A 121 9.64 11.83 -15.13
CA GLY A 121 8.64 11.19 -15.99
C GLY A 121 7.60 10.34 -15.27
N SER A 122 7.63 10.24 -13.93
CA SER A 122 6.68 9.39 -13.17
C SER A 122 5.21 9.72 -13.44
N VAL A 123 4.89 11.01 -13.62
CA VAL A 123 3.52 11.48 -13.93
C VAL A 123 3.06 11.00 -15.32
N ALA A 124 3.98 10.84 -16.27
CA ALA A 124 3.69 10.41 -17.64
C ALA A 124 3.78 8.90 -17.83
N ARG A 125 3.69 8.13 -16.77
CA ARG A 125 3.75 6.68 -16.75
C ARG A 125 2.76 6.05 -17.74
N LYS A 126 3.25 5.08 -18.52
CA LYS A 126 2.40 4.33 -19.44
C LYS A 126 1.83 3.12 -18.70
N SER A 127 0.53 3.05 -18.63
CA SER A 127 -0.19 1.95 -18.01
C SER A 127 -0.46 0.79 -19.00
N PHE A 128 -1.08 -0.27 -18.50
CA PHE A 128 -1.59 -1.35 -19.34
C PHE A 128 -2.80 -0.87 -20.15
N THR A 129 -3.05 -1.54 -21.27
CA THR A 129 -4.14 -1.24 -22.21
C THR A 129 -4.80 -2.52 -22.69
N THR A 130 -5.81 -2.41 -23.55
CA THR A 130 -6.46 -3.56 -24.22
C THR A 130 -5.52 -4.32 -25.18
N ALA A 131 -4.34 -3.78 -25.47
CA ALA A 131 -3.33 -4.46 -26.30
C ALA A 131 -2.41 -5.36 -25.45
N ASP A 132 -2.52 -5.31 -24.12
CA ASP A 132 -1.67 -6.09 -23.23
C ASP A 132 -2.23 -7.49 -22.99
N MET A 133 -1.34 -8.48 -22.99
CA MET A 133 -1.62 -9.82 -22.50
C MET A 133 -1.18 -9.91 -21.04
N ILE A 134 -2.17 -10.00 -20.15
CA ILE A 134 -1.94 -10.00 -18.70
C ILE A 134 -1.82 -11.45 -18.20
N TYR A 135 -0.70 -11.77 -17.56
CA TYR A 135 -0.49 -13.05 -16.89
C TYR A 135 -0.81 -12.91 -15.39
N LEU A 136 -1.94 -13.49 -14.97
CA LEU A 136 -2.29 -13.60 -13.55
C LEU A 136 -1.52 -14.76 -12.92
N LEU A 137 -0.85 -14.52 -11.82
CA LEU A 137 -0.19 -15.56 -11.04
C LEU A 137 -0.49 -15.42 -9.54
N MET A 138 -0.45 -16.53 -8.84
CA MET A 138 -0.50 -16.58 -7.39
C MET A 138 0.92 -16.82 -6.87
N PRO A 139 1.57 -15.81 -6.24
CA PRO A 139 2.99 -15.89 -5.85
C PRO A 139 3.31 -17.11 -5.02
N ASP A 140 2.52 -17.39 -3.98
CA ASP A 140 2.70 -18.55 -3.09
C ASP A 140 2.76 -19.90 -3.83
N ARG A 141 2.11 -19.99 -5.02
CA ARG A 141 1.99 -21.23 -5.81
C ARG A 141 2.90 -21.27 -7.03
N PHE A 142 3.61 -20.18 -7.31
CA PHE A 142 4.37 -20.06 -8.55
C PHE A 142 5.78 -20.65 -8.44
N ALA A 143 6.65 -20.03 -7.67
CA ALA A 143 8.02 -20.49 -7.48
C ALA A 143 8.56 -19.99 -6.15
N ASN A 144 9.29 -20.85 -5.45
CA ASN A 144 10.02 -20.52 -4.22
C ASN A 144 11.46 -20.17 -4.59
N GLY A 145 11.86 -18.93 -4.43
CA GLY A 145 13.24 -18.47 -4.69
C GLY A 145 14.06 -18.35 -3.40
N ASP A 146 13.39 -18.15 -2.25
CA ASP A 146 14.04 -18.05 -0.94
C ASP A 146 13.30 -18.87 0.11
N ALA A 147 13.71 -20.12 0.29
CA ALA A 147 13.12 -21.01 1.29
C ALA A 147 13.29 -20.53 2.75
N SER A 148 14.11 -19.53 3.00
CA SER A 148 14.31 -18.99 4.35
C SER A 148 13.15 -18.13 4.83
N ASN A 149 12.33 -17.62 3.90
CA ASN A 149 11.16 -16.77 4.18
C ASN A 149 9.82 -17.55 4.25
N ASP A 150 9.78 -18.84 3.89
CA ASP A 150 8.55 -19.67 3.86
C ASP A 150 7.70 -19.53 5.13
N SER A 151 8.36 -19.35 6.28
CA SER A 151 7.72 -19.18 7.58
C SER A 151 8.52 -18.20 8.44
N THR A 152 7.86 -17.19 8.98
CA THR A 152 8.52 -16.18 9.82
C THR A 152 8.05 -16.27 11.26
N PRO A 153 8.85 -15.84 12.25
CA PRO A 153 8.42 -15.83 13.65
C PRO A 153 7.32 -14.80 13.96
N HIS A 154 7.08 -13.86 13.03
CA HIS A 154 6.16 -12.72 13.21
C HIS A 154 4.84 -12.88 12.47
N THR A 155 4.63 -14.01 11.78
CA THR A 155 3.38 -14.33 11.08
C THR A 155 2.77 -15.62 11.65
N ARG A 156 1.43 -15.65 11.68
CA ARG A 156 0.69 -16.73 12.34
C ARG A 156 0.70 -18.03 11.55
N GLU A 157 0.42 -17.97 10.24
CA GLU A 157 0.41 -19.15 9.39
C GLU A 157 1.83 -19.51 8.93
N ARG A 158 2.17 -20.79 9.03
CA ARG A 158 3.43 -21.36 8.53
C ARG A 158 3.22 -22.08 7.20
N ALA A 159 4.31 -22.28 6.45
CA ALA A 159 4.25 -23.07 5.22
C ALA A 159 3.90 -24.55 5.53
N ASP A 160 2.91 -25.05 4.79
CA ASP A 160 2.52 -26.46 4.77
C ASP A 160 2.05 -26.84 3.37
N ARG A 161 2.94 -27.38 2.57
CA ARG A 161 2.66 -27.82 1.19
C ARG A 161 1.71 -29.01 1.10
N SER A 162 1.48 -29.74 2.20
CA SER A 162 0.53 -30.83 2.25
C SER A 162 -0.94 -30.36 2.40
N ALA A 163 -1.13 -29.16 2.95
CA ALA A 163 -2.44 -28.56 3.11
C ALA A 163 -2.85 -27.80 1.83
N PHE A 164 -4.02 -28.15 1.28
CA PHE A 164 -4.52 -27.50 0.05
C PHE A 164 -4.66 -25.99 0.17
N PHE A 165 -5.12 -25.50 1.31
CA PHE A 165 -5.25 -24.08 1.62
C PHE A 165 -4.08 -23.52 2.44
N GLY A 166 -3.03 -24.31 2.72
CA GLY A 166 -1.84 -23.87 3.39
C GLY A 166 -0.92 -23.07 2.45
N ARG A 167 0.03 -22.35 3.02
CA ARG A 167 1.09 -21.67 2.26
C ARG A 167 2.09 -22.68 1.69
N HIS A 168 2.52 -22.44 0.45
CA HIS A 168 3.47 -23.31 -0.27
C HIS A 168 4.87 -22.70 -0.42
N GLY A 169 5.04 -21.42 -0.05
CA GLY A 169 6.35 -20.77 0.01
C GLY A 169 6.85 -20.20 -1.31
N GLY A 170 6.00 -20.03 -2.32
CA GLY A 170 6.38 -19.21 -3.47
C GLY A 170 6.46 -17.74 -3.09
N ASP A 171 7.39 -16.98 -3.72
CA ASP A 171 7.79 -15.65 -3.29
C ASP A 171 8.22 -14.73 -4.44
N LEU A 172 8.58 -13.47 -4.09
CA LEU A 172 9.06 -12.46 -5.04
C LEU A 172 10.37 -12.87 -5.71
N GLN A 173 11.28 -13.53 -4.99
CA GLN A 173 12.53 -13.99 -5.58
C GLN A 173 12.27 -15.05 -6.64
N GLY A 174 11.37 -15.99 -6.36
CA GLY A 174 10.95 -17.00 -7.34
C GLY A 174 10.27 -16.39 -8.56
N MET A 175 9.50 -15.28 -8.38
CA MET A 175 8.95 -14.54 -9.51
C MET A 175 10.04 -13.87 -10.34
N ILE A 176 11.03 -13.22 -9.68
CA ILE A 176 12.16 -12.57 -10.34
C ILE A 176 12.95 -13.60 -11.18
N ASP A 177 13.25 -14.76 -10.62
CA ASP A 177 14.03 -15.81 -11.27
C ASP A 177 13.34 -16.40 -12.51
N HIS A 178 12.03 -16.15 -12.69
CA HIS A 178 11.24 -16.70 -13.79
C HIS A 178 10.60 -15.62 -14.70
N LEU A 179 11.09 -14.37 -14.66
CA LEU A 179 10.60 -13.31 -15.56
C LEU A 179 10.80 -13.65 -17.04
N ASP A 180 11.91 -14.28 -17.39
CA ASP A 180 12.15 -14.78 -18.77
C ASP A 180 11.07 -15.78 -19.22
N TYR A 181 10.65 -16.67 -18.32
CA TYR A 181 9.57 -17.61 -18.60
C TYR A 181 8.26 -16.89 -18.86
N ILE A 182 7.88 -15.92 -17.99
CA ILE A 182 6.64 -15.15 -18.13
C ILE A 182 6.63 -14.35 -19.44
N ALA A 183 7.72 -13.64 -19.74
CA ALA A 183 7.89 -12.92 -21.00
C ALA A 183 7.86 -13.86 -22.21
N GLY A 184 8.49 -15.03 -22.09
CA GLY A 184 8.52 -16.07 -23.12
C GLY A 184 7.16 -16.67 -23.46
N LEU A 185 6.17 -16.58 -22.58
CA LEU A 185 4.77 -16.92 -22.86
C LEU A 185 4.06 -15.90 -23.77
N GLY A 186 4.72 -14.76 -24.05
CA GLY A 186 4.12 -13.64 -24.80
C GLY A 186 3.31 -12.69 -23.92
N ALA A 187 3.38 -12.80 -22.59
CA ALA A 187 2.81 -11.84 -21.68
C ALA A 187 3.47 -10.47 -21.84
N THR A 188 2.70 -9.40 -21.69
CA THR A 188 3.18 -8.01 -21.70
C THR A 188 2.92 -7.32 -20.36
N ALA A 189 2.18 -7.97 -19.47
CA ALA A 189 1.96 -7.54 -18.11
C ALA A 189 1.84 -8.73 -17.17
N VAL A 190 2.25 -8.55 -15.92
CA VAL A 190 2.09 -9.52 -14.84
C VAL A 190 1.20 -8.92 -13.74
N TRP A 191 0.27 -9.72 -13.27
CA TRP A 191 -0.64 -9.40 -12.19
C TRP A 191 -0.52 -10.49 -11.11
N PRO A 192 0.30 -10.30 -10.07
CA PRO A 192 0.29 -11.16 -8.89
C PRO A 192 -0.97 -10.92 -8.07
N THR A 193 -1.53 -11.98 -7.44
CA THR A 193 -2.50 -11.78 -6.34
C THR A 193 -1.86 -10.97 -5.22
N PRO A 194 -2.63 -10.39 -4.26
CA PRO A 194 -2.10 -9.43 -3.32
C PRO A 194 -0.83 -9.90 -2.61
N LEU A 195 0.15 -9.01 -2.55
CA LEU A 195 1.47 -9.25 -1.94
C LEU A 195 1.62 -8.58 -0.57
N LEU A 196 0.66 -7.74 -0.17
CA LEU A 196 0.67 -7.08 1.14
C LEU A 196 0.50 -8.13 2.25
N LEU A 197 1.01 -7.79 3.43
CA LEU A 197 0.93 -8.68 4.59
C LEU A 197 -0.51 -9.18 4.80
N ASP A 198 -0.66 -10.49 4.85
CA ASP A 198 -1.88 -11.16 5.25
C ASP A 198 -1.54 -12.03 6.48
N ASP A 199 -1.91 -11.58 7.66
CA ASP A 199 -1.59 -12.30 8.91
C ASP A 199 -2.81 -13.03 9.48
N GLU A 200 -3.64 -13.62 8.61
CA GLU A 200 -4.66 -14.56 9.05
C GLU A 200 -4.03 -15.89 9.49
N PRO A 201 -4.62 -16.60 10.46
CA PRO A 201 -4.06 -17.85 10.99
C PRO A 201 -4.14 -19.01 10.00
N GLU A 202 -5.02 -18.92 9.01
CA GLU A 202 -5.25 -19.93 7.97
C GLU A 202 -5.59 -19.25 6.66
N GLY A 203 -5.10 -19.79 5.55
CA GLY A 203 -5.44 -19.32 4.20
C GLY A 203 -4.75 -18.03 3.78
N SER A 204 -3.77 -17.53 4.51
CA SER A 204 -3.11 -16.26 4.22
C SER A 204 -2.32 -16.24 2.88
N TYR A 205 -2.21 -17.39 2.22
CA TYR A 205 -1.50 -17.53 0.94
C TYR A 205 -2.09 -16.68 -0.19
N HIS A 206 -3.38 -16.35 -0.11
CA HIS A 206 -4.06 -15.60 -1.17
C HIS A 206 -3.85 -14.09 -1.07
N GLY A 207 -3.51 -13.54 0.12
CA GLY A 207 -3.16 -12.14 0.34
C GLY A 207 -4.35 -11.15 0.42
N TYR A 208 -5.61 -11.60 0.32
CA TYR A 208 -6.76 -10.69 0.29
C TYR A 208 -7.18 -10.15 1.66
N ALA A 209 -6.78 -10.79 2.76
CA ALA A 209 -7.05 -10.29 4.12
C ALA A 209 -5.90 -9.39 4.61
N CYS A 210 -5.81 -8.18 4.07
CA CYS A 210 -4.70 -7.26 4.31
C CYS A 210 -4.50 -6.98 5.81
N GLY A 211 -3.30 -7.28 6.32
CA GLY A 211 -2.88 -7.04 7.70
C GLY A 211 -2.00 -5.79 7.87
N ASP A 212 -1.44 -5.25 6.77
CA ASP A 212 -0.66 -4.02 6.75
C ASP A 212 -0.60 -3.45 5.33
N TYR A 213 -1.15 -2.26 5.13
CA TYR A 213 -1.28 -1.64 3.81
C TYR A 213 0.03 -1.08 3.23
N TYR A 214 1.06 -0.87 4.05
CA TYR A 214 2.34 -0.32 3.61
C TYR A 214 3.49 -1.34 3.64
N ARG A 215 3.18 -2.63 3.86
CA ARG A 215 4.19 -3.67 4.00
C ARG A 215 3.89 -4.88 3.12
N ILE A 216 4.86 -5.27 2.32
CA ILE A 216 4.87 -6.59 1.66
C ILE A 216 4.94 -7.69 2.72
N ASP A 217 4.22 -8.78 2.51
CA ASP A 217 4.25 -9.95 3.39
C ASP A 217 5.70 -10.49 3.46
N PRO A 218 6.29 -10.59 4.66
CA PRO A 218 7.67 -11.03 4.80
C PRO A 218 7.91 -12.46 4.29
N ARG A 219 6.86 -13.23 4.07
CA ARG A 219 6.92 -14.56 3.44
C ARG A 219 6.96 -14.47 1.92
N PHE A 220 6.70 -13.30 1.35
CA PHE A 220 6.96 -12.99 -0.07
C PHE A 220 8.25 -12.20 -0.26
N GLY A 221 8.73 -11.49 0.76
CA GLY A 221 9.93 -10.68 0.70
C GLY A 221 9.81 -9.34 1.43
N SER A 222 10.28 -8.26 0.80
CA SER A 222 10.25 -6.91 1.36
C SER A 222 9.71 -5.89 0.36
N ASN A 223 9.45 -4.66 0.84
CA ASN A 223 9.08 -3.54 -0.03
C ASN A 223 10.16 -3.25 -1.08
N GLU A 224 11.43 -3.34 -0.70
CA GLU A 224 12.59 -3.15 -1.59
C GLU A 224 12.65 -4.22 -2.65
N LEU A 225 12.45 -5.49 -2.26
CA LEU A 225 12.43 -6.61 -3.20
C LEU A 225 11.25 -6.49 -4.19
N TYR A 226 10.10 -5.98 -3.73
CA TYR A 226 8.98 -5.71 -4.62
C TYR A 226 9.31 -4.62 -5.64
N ARG A 227 9.97 -3.54 -5.21
CA ARG A 227 10.45 -2.50 -6.14
C ARG A 227 11.49 -3.04 -7.11
N GLU A 228 12.38 -3.93 -6.67
CA GLU A 228 13.34 -4.62 -7.53
C GLU A 228 12.62 -5.52 -8.54
N PHE A 229 11.62 -6.29 -8.11
CA PHE A 229 10.79 -7.10 -9.01
C PHE A 229 10.15 -6.25 -10.11
N VAL A 230 9.56 -5.10 -9.78
CA VAL A 230 8.96 -4.19 -10.77
C VAL A 230 10.02 -3.69 -11.76
N GLY A 231 11.19 -3.27 -11.27
CA GLY A 231 12.29 -2.82 -12.14
C GLY A 231 12.75 -3.92 -13.09
N LYS A 232 12.96 -5.13 -12.59
CA LYS A 232 13.34 -6.30 -13.41
C LYS A 232 12.26 -6.72 -14.40
N ALA A 233 10.99 -6.66 -14.00
CA ALA A 233 9.87 -6.90 -14.91
C ALA A 233 9.90 -5.91 -16.10
N HIS A 234 10.15 -4.63 -15.83
CA HIS A 234 10.31 -3.62 -16.89
C HIS A 234 11.50 -3.91 -17.82
N GLU A 235 12.63 -4.41 -17.30
CA GLU A 235 13.78 -4.85 -18.11
C GLU A 235 13.42 -5.98 -19.08
N HIS A 236 12.44 -6.83 -18.71
CA HIS A 236 11.90 -7.91 -19.55
C HIS A 236 10.70 -7.46 -20.42
N GLY A 237 10.39 -6.17 -20.45
CA GLY A 237 9.26 -5.62 -21.21
C GLY A 237 7.88 -5.92 -20.61
N LEU A 238 7.83 -6.34 -19.35
CA LEU A 238 6.60 -6.65 -18.62
C LEU A 238 6.16 -5.45 -17.79
N LYS A 239 4.91 -5.06 -17.90
CA LYS A 239 4.24 -4.13 -16.98
C LYS A 239 3.85 -4.87 -15.69
N VAL A 240 3.75 -4.16 -14.59
CA VAL A 240 3.33 -4.73 -13.31
C VAL A 240 2.03 -4.10 -12.84
N ILE A 241 1.02 -4.95 -12.63
CA ILE A 241 -0.29 -4.57 -12.11
C ILE A 241 -0.39 -5.07 -10.67
N MET A 242 -0.52 -4.15 -9.71
CA MET A 242 -0.72 -4.53 -8.31
C MET A 242 -2.18 -4.85 -8.05
N ASP A 243 -2.44 -5.98 -7.41
CA ASP A 243 -3.77 -6.32 -6.88
C ASP A 243 -3.97 -5.60 -5.55
N ILE A 244 -5.02 -4.83 -5.44
CA ILE A 244 -5.32 -4.01 -4.27
C ILE A 244 -6.75 -4.24 -3.78
N VAL A 245 -6.91 -4.15 -2.45
CA VAL A 245 -8.18 -4.31 -1.77
C VAL A 245 -8.46 -3.04 -0.98
N THR A 246 -9.54 -2.32 -1.34
CA THR A 246 -9.99 -1.11 -0.64
C THR A 246 -11.18 -1.37 0.27
N ASN A 247 -11.97 -2.40 -0.03
CA ASN A 247 -13.23 -2.69 0.65
C ASN A 247 -13.04 -3.20 2.09
N HIS A 248 -12.06 -4.02 2.35
CA HIS A 248 -11.88 -4.65 3.66
C HIS A 248 -10.41 -4.80 4.02
N CYS A 249 -10.13 -4.90 5.32
CA CYS A 249 -8.85 -5.39 5.83
C CYS A 249 -9.01 -6.82 6.39
N GLY A 250 -7.91 -7.43 6.85
CA GLY A 250 -7.97 -8.68 7.60
C GLY A 250 -8.21 -8.44 9.10
N THR A 251 -8.77 -9.44 9.82
CA THR A 251 -8.81 -9.39 11.29
C THR A 251 -7.42 -9.44 11.91
N GLY A 252 -6.40 -9.86 11.14
CA GLY A 252 -4.99 -9.77 11.49
C GLY A 252 -4.40 -8.36 11.39
N HIS A 253 -5.12 -7.40 10.85
CA HIS A 253 -4.61 -6.03 10.72
C HIS A 253 -4.32 -5.41 12.08
N TRP A 254 -3.20 -4.68 12.18
CA TRP A 254 -2.79 -4.06 13.45
C TRP A 254 -3.80 -3.07 14.02
N TRP A 255 -4.64 -2.44 13.19
CA TRP A 255 -5.76 -1.59 13.62
C TRP A 255 -6.80 -2.33 14.47
N MET A 256 -6.97 -3.65 14.28
CA MET A 256 -7.98 -4.41 15.02
C MET A 256 -7.68 -4.52 16.52
N LYS A 257 -6.48 -4.13 16.95
CA LYS A 257 -6.12 -4.02 18.38
C LYS A 257 -6.62 -2.73 19.01
N ASP A 258 -6.68 -1.65 18.20
CA ASP A 258 -7.12 -0.32 18.61
C ASP A 258 -7.44 0.48 17.34
N LEU A 259 -8.70 0.75 17.08
CA LEU A 259 -9.13 1.51 15.91
C LEU A 259 -8.91 3.02 16.12
N PRO A 260 -8.45 3.78 15.09
CA PRO A 260 -8.33 5.22 15.20
C PRO A 260 -9.65 5.90 15.55
N PHE A 261 -10.72 5.57 14.82
CA PHE A 261 -12.08 6.04 15.03
C PHE A 261 -13.01 4.84 15.18
N ARG A 262 -14.13 5.01 15.88
CA ARG A 262 -15.14 3.96 16.06
C ARG A 262 -15.77 3.53 14.74
N ASP A 263 -15.85 4.45 13.79
CA ASP A 263 -16.37 4.24 12.45
C ASP A 263 -15.26 4.07 11.41
N TRP A 264 -14.07 3.62 11.81
CA TRP A 264 -12.96 3.27 10.90
C TRP A 264 -13.31 2.08 10.01
N ILE A 265 -14.04 1.15 10.57
CA ILE A 265 -14.68 0.02 9.90
C ILE A 265 -16.17 0.03 10.22
N HIS A 266 -17.00 -0.58 9.36
CA HIS A 266 -18.39 -0.82 9.71
C HIS A 266 -18.49 -1.88 10.79
N GLN A 267 -19.18 -1.56 11.88
CA GLN A 267 -19.31 -2.43 13.05
C GLN A 267 -20.77 -2.82 13.25
N PHE A 268 -20.99 -4.10 13.59
CA PHE A 268 -22.30 -4.68 13.86
C PHE A 268 -22.28 -5.38 15.22
N PRO A 269 -23.43 -5.53 15.91
CA PRO A 269 -23.52 -6.28 17.17
C PRO A 269 -23.09 -7.77 17.04
N GLU A 270 -23.28 -8.33 15.84
CA GLU A 270 -22.85 -9.67 15.45
C GLU A 270 -22.38 -9.62 14.00
N TYR A 271 -21.64 -10.63 13.55
CA TYR A 271 -21.19 -10.72 12.18
C TYR A 271 -22.37 -10.54 11.21
N THR A 272 -22.25 -9.53 10.35
CA THR A 272 -23.22 -9.22 9.32
C THR A 272 -22.48 -9.15 7.98
N GLY A 273 -22.74 -10.15 7.15
CA GLY A 273 -22.10 -10.24 5.82
C GLY A 273 -22.79 -9.34 4.79
N THR A 274 -22.02 -8.89 3.80
CA THR A 274 -22.56 -8.17 2.64
C THR A 274 -23.55 -9.05 1.86
N ASN A 275 -24.56 -8.41 1.29
CA ASN A 275 -25.55 -9.04 0.40
C ASN A 275 -25.32 -8.63 -1.07
N VAL A 276 -24.10 -8.33 -1.47
CA VAL A 276 -23.80 -7.78 -2.80
C VAL A 276 -24.49 -8.55 -3.91
N CYS A 277 -25.20 -7.80 -4.75
CA CYS A 277 -25.84 -8.30 -5.94
C CYS A 277 -25.83 -7.22 -7.03
N PHE A 278 -25.33 -7.53 -8.22
CA PHE A 278 -25.25 -6.56 -9.31
C PHE A 278 -26.59 -5.93 -9.68
N SER A 279 -27.68 -6.72 -9.63
CA SER A 279 -29.01 -6.20 -9.90
C SER A 279 -29.44 -5.12 -8.91
N THR A 280 -29.09 -5.23 -7.64
CA THR A 280 -29.36 -4.23 -6.60
C THR A 280 -28.75 -2.87 -6.96
N ASN A 281 -27.51 -2.88 -7.46
CA ASN A 281 -26.82 -1.66 -7.88
C ASN A 281 -27.45 -0.97 -9.10
N MET A 282 -28.14 -1.71 -9.94
CA MET A 282 -28.74 -1.22 -11.19
C MET A 282 -30.23 -0.92 -11.07
N ASP A 283 -30.90 -1.44 -10.06
CA ASP A 283 -32.33 -1.25 -9.85
C ASP A 283 -32.61 0.09 -9.14
N PRO A 284 -33.26 1.06 -9.82
CA PRO A 284 -33.61 2.34 -9.19
C PRO A 284 -34.64 2.19 -8.05
N ASN A 285 -35.28 1.03 -7.92
CA ASN A 285 -36.26 0.69 -6.89
C ASN A 285 -35.68 -0.23 -5.80
N ALA A 286 -34.38 -0.51 -5.83
CA ALA A 286 -33.73 -1.29 -4.79
C ALA A 286 -34.00 -0.70 -3.40
N SER A 287 -34.20 -1.57 -2.40
CA SER A 287 -34.45 -1.10 -1.04
C SER A 287 -33.20 -0.41 -0.48
N ARG A 288 -33.39 0.64 0.32
CA ARG A 288 -32.27 1.31 0.98
C ARG A 288 -31.48 0.35 1.87
N TYR A 289 -32.18 -0.55 2.55
CA TYR A 289 -31.58 -1.57 3.38
C TYR A 289 -30.59 -2.46 2.58
N ASP A 290 -30.98 -2.91 1.39
CA ASP A 290 -30.12 -3.77 0.55
C ASP A 290 -28.88 -3.01 0.03
N LEU A 291 -29.07 -1.73 -0.35
CA LEU A 291 -27.98 -0.88 -0.78
C LEU A 291 -26.99 -0.62 0.37
N ASP A 292 -27.48 -0.27 1.55
CA ASP A 292 -26.64 0.00 2.71
C ASP A 292 -25.89 -1.26 3.15
N LEU A 293 -26.55 -2.43 3.19
CA LEU A 293 -25.92 -3.69 3.58
C LEU A 293 -24.89 -4.17 2.55
N GLN A 294 -25.10 -3.85 1.28
CA GLN A 294 -24.14 -4.18 0.24
C GLN A 294 -22.84 -3.41 0.41
N GLU A 295 -22.91 -2.12 0.79
CA GLU A 295 -21.77 -1.20 0.91
C GLU A 295 -21.13 -1.23 2.30
N SER A 296 -21.75 -1.84 3.32
CA SER A 296 -21.26 -1.83 4.71
C SER A 296 -21.06 -3.23 5.31
N GLY A 297 -21.67 -4.26 4.72
CA GLY A 297 -21.56 -5.63 5.23
C GLY A 297 -20.15 -6.21 5.03
N TRP A 298 -19.65 -6.94 6.03
CA TRP A 298 -18.33 -7.56 5.94
C TRP A 298 -18.28 -8.60 4.82
N PHE A 299 -17.15 -8.67 4.13
CA PHE A 299 -16.97 -9.63 3.05
C PHE A 299 -17.06 -11.08 3.55
N VAL A 300 -16.31 -11.43 4.59
CA VAL A 300 -16.40 -12.67 5.37
C VAL A 300 -16.06 -12.36 6.84
N PRO A 301 -16.23 -13.30 7.79
CA PRO A 301 -15.94 -13.02 9.21
C PRO A 301 -14.51 -12.54 9.51
N SER A 302 -13.53 -12.93 8.69
CA SER A 302 -12.13 -12.52 8.84
C SER A 302 -11.78 -11.25 8.06
N MET A 303 -12.72 -10.64 7.34
CA MET A 303 -12.50 -9.48 6.48
C MET A 303 -13.50 -8.36 6.81
N PRO A 304 -13.26 -7.59 7.89
CA PRO A 304 -14.08 -6.45 8.27
C PRO A 304 -14.06 -5.35 7.23
N ASP A 305 -15.23 -4.79 6.97
CA ASP A 305 -15.47 -3.79 5.96
C ASP A 305 -14.94 -2.41 6.38
N MET A 306 -14.22 -1.74 5.48
CA MET A 306 -13.65 -0.42 5.70
C MET A 306 -14.67 0.67 5.39
N ASN A 307 -14.89 1.61 6.30
CA ASN A 307 -15.82 2.71 6.08
C ASN A 307 -15.17 3.86 5.29
N LEU A 308 -15.31 3.87 3.97
CA LEU A 308 -14.75 4.92 3.13
C LEU A 308 -15.52 6.25 3.22
N ASP A 309 -16.73 6.29 3.78
CA ASP A 309 -17.44 7.54 4.09
C ASP A 309 -16.74 8.31 5.24
N ASN A 310 -15.92 7.65 6.06
CA ASN A 310 -15.03 8.33 6.98
C ASN A 310 -13.92 9.06 6.20
N PRO A 311 -13.79 10.40 6.30
CA PRO A 311 -12.85 11.17 5.48
C PRO A 311 -11.38 10.82 5.74
N TYR A 312 -11.03 10.32 6.92
CA TYR A 312 -9.67 9.90 7.25
C TYR A 312 -9.34 8.54 6.60
N VAL A 313 -10.30 7.62 6.55
CA VAL A 313 -10.16 6.34 5.82
C VAL A 313 -9.98 6.62 4.34
N LEU A 314 -10.85 7.44 3.75
CA LEU A 314 -10.77 7.78 2.33
C LEU A 314 -9.44 8.48 1.99
N GLN A 315 -8.99 9.44 2.82
CA GLN A 315 -7.71 10.12 2.61
C GLN A 315 -6.54 9.14 2.73
N TYR A 316 -6.58 8.22 3.69
CA TYR A 316 -5.59 7.17 3.85
C TYR A 316 -5.47 6.32 2.59
N PHE A 317 -6.58 5.85 2.02
CA PHE A 317 -6.56 5.04 0.79
C PHE A 317 -6.16 5.83 -0.45
N LYS A 318 -6.52 7.12 -0.56
CA LYS A 318 -6.06 7.97 -1.67
C LYS A 318 -4.53 8.08 -1.69
N GLN A 319 -3.93 8.39 -0.56
CA GLN A 319 -2.46 8.53 -0.47
C GLN A 319 -1.72 7.20 -0.50
N TRP A 320 -2.29 6.12 0.06
CA TRP A 320 -1.76 4.77 -0.05
C TRP A 320 -1.63 4.31 -1.51
N ALA A 321 -2.65 4.53 -2.32
CA ALA A 321 -2.61 4.16 -3.73
C ALA A 321 -1.49 4.90 -4.48
N VAL A 322 -1.42 6.23 -4.35
CA VAL A 322 -0.39 7.03 -5.04
C VAL A 322 1.00 6.74 -4.49
N TRP A 323 1.12 6.37 -3.20
CA TRP A 323 2.37 5.96 -2.59
C TRP A 323 2.95 4.71 -3.26
N TRP A 324 2.15 3.65 -3.42
CA TRP A 324 2.60 2.42 -4.08
C TRP A 324 2.97 2.65 -5.54
N ILE A 325 2.21 3.49 -6.26
CA ILE A 325 2.52 3.83 -7.65
C ILE A 325 3.90 4.50 -7.75
N GLU A 326 4.17 5.50 -6.91
CA GLU A 326 5.44 6.23 -6.94
C GLU A 326 6.59 5.40 -6.38
N TYR A 327 6.38 4.70 -5.27
CA TYR A 327 7.40 3.90 -4.58
C TYR A 327 7.90 2.74 -5.44
N ALA A 328 7.00 1.93 -5.97
CA ALA A 328 7.35 0.72 -6.69
C ALA A 328 7.49 0.92 -8.21
N GLY A 329 6.91 1.99 -8.76
CA GLY A 329 6.95 2.22 -10.19
C GLY A 329 5.88 1.46 -10.99
N LEU A 330 4.70 1.25 -10.41
CA LEU A 330 3.63 0.42 -10.96
C LEU A 330 3.04 0.95 -12.27
N ASP A 331 2.50 0.03 -13.08
CA ASP A 331 1.85 0.34 -14.36
C ASP A 331 0.33 0.25 -14.31
N GLY A 332 -0.25 -0.24 -13.22
CA GLY A 332 -1.69 -0.33 -13.06
C GLY A 332 -2.11 -0.95 -11.74
N PHE A 333 -3.40 -0.82 -11.45
CA PHE A 333 -4.06 -1.55 -10.37
C PHE A 333 -5.15 -2.47 -10.88
N ARG A 334 -5.27 -3.63 -10.28
CA ARG A 334 -6.49 -4.41 -10.24
C ARG A 334 -7.14 -4.18 -8.88
N VAL A 335 -8.34 -3.65 -8.87
CA VAL A 335 -9.07 -3.31 -7.65
C VAL A 335 -10.06 -4.43 -7.35
N ASP A 336 -9.77 -5.19 -6.31
CA ASP A 336 -10.66 -6.24 -5.82
C ASP A 336 -11.90 -5.64 -5.17
N THR A 337 -13.02 -6.38 -5.24
CA THR A 337 -14.28 -6.01 -4.56
C THR A 337 -14.71 -4.54 -4.75
N TYR A 338 -14.36 -3.90 -5.87
CA TYR A 338 -14.69 -2.51 -6.16
C TYR A 338 -16.18 -2.17 -5.94
N PRO A 339 -17.16 -3.00 -6.41
CA PRO A 339 -18.59 -2.69 -6.25
C PRO A 339 -19.14 -2.87 -4.83
N TYR A 340 -18.34 -3.36 -3.91
CA TYR A 340 -18.73 -3.54 -2.52
C TYR A 340 -18.54 -2.25 -1.69
N ASN A 341 -17.68 -1.35 -2.18
CA ASN A 341 -17.40 -0.08 -1.52
C ASN A 341 -18.48 0.95 -1.79
N GLU A 342 -18.52 2.00 -0.97
CA GLU A 342 -19.35 3.19 -1.17
C GLU A 342 -18.97 3.90 -2.47
N LYS A 343 -19.94 4.16 -3.31
CA LYS A 343 -19.74 4.65 -4.69
C LYS A 343 -19.10 6.02 -4.78
N VAL A 344 -19.54 6.95 -3.90
CA VAL A 344 -19.05 8.33 -3.93
C VAL A 344 -17.59 8.41 -3.50
N PRO A 345 -17.19 7.85 -2.33
CA PRO A 345 -15.79 7.75 -1.94
C PRO A 345 -14.89 7.08 -2.98
N MET A 346 -15.34 5.98 -3.58
CA MET A 346 -14.56 5.30 -4.62
C MET A 346 -14.41 6.14 -5.90
N SER A 347 -15.40 6.92 -6.26
CA SER A 347 -15.27 7.89 -7.37
C SER A 347 -14.21 8.95 -7.05
N GLU A 348 -14.15 9.45 -5.81
CA GLU A 348 -13.14 10.40 -5.36
C GLU A 348 -11.74 9.77 -5.30
N TRP A 349 -11.65 8.50 -4.86
CA TRP A 349 -10.42 7.73 -4.86
C TRP A 349 -9.85 7.58 -6.29
N CYS A 350 -10.69 7.14 -7.25
CA CYS A 350 -10.33 7.05 -8.65
C CYS A 350 -9.88 8.41 -9.21
N ALA A 351 -10.59 9.49 -8.86
CA ALA A 351 -10.23 10.84 -9.30
C ALA A 351 -8.89 11.30 -8.73
N ALA A 352 -8.55 10.92 -7.49
CA ALA A 352 -7.26 11.24 -6.88
C ALA A 352 -6.10 10.53 -7.61
N VAL A 353 -6.23 9.23 -7.87
CA VAL A 353 -5.23 8.46 -8.64
C VAL A 353 -5.03 9.06 -10.04
N ARG A 354 -6.12 9.35 -10.77
CA ARG A 354 -6.04 9.91 -12.12
C ARG A 354 -5.56 11.35 -12.18
N ARG A 355 -5.76 12.12 -11.12
CA ARG A 355 -5.19 13.48 -11.02
C ARG A 355 -3.69 13.41 -10.88
N GLU A 356 -3.19 12.48 -10.07
CA GLU A 356 -1.76 12.29 -9.85
C GLU A 356 -1.07 11.66 -11.06
N TYR A 357 -1.74 10.67 -11.70
CA TYR A 357 -1.24 9.91 -12.84
C TYR A 357 -2.30 9.80 -13.94
N PRO A 358 -2.43 10.80 -14.84
CA PRO A 358 -3.52 10.86 -15.83
C PRO A 358 -3.61 9.66 -16.78
N GLY A 359 -2.47 9.00 -17.02
CA GLY A 359 -2.37 7.81 -17.89
C GLY A 359 -2.50 6.48 -17.16
N PHE A 360 -2.72 6.47 -15.86
CA PHE A 360 -2.76 5.23 -15.06
C PHE A 360 -4.14 4.55 -15.15
N ASN A 361 -4.15 3.27 -15.49
CA ASN A 361 -5.36 2.47 -15.65
C ASN A 361 -5.66 1.64 -14.41
N LEU A 362 -6.94 1.54 -14.13
CA LEU A 362 -7.53 0.74 -13.07
C LEU A 362 -8.34 -0.37 -13.72
N SER A 363 -8.02 -1.62 -13.38
CA SER A 363 -8.81 -2.77 -13.74
C SER A 363 -9.77 -3.06 -12.59
N LEU A 364 -11.06 -2.91 -12.84
CA LEU A 364 -12.09 -3.23 -11.87
C LEU A 364 -12.49 -4.69 -12.04
N ILE A 365 -13.08 -5.30 -11.01
CA ILE A 365 -13.35 -6.75 -10.92
C ILE A 365 -14.07 -7.40 -12.10
N HIS A 366 -14.60 -6.65 -13.02
CA HIS A 366 -15.40 -7.18 -14.12
C HIS A 366 -14.73 -7.21 -15.46
N ILE A 367 -13.49 -7.33 -15.50
CA ILE A 367 -12.81 -7.47 -16.79
C ILE A 367 -13.13 -8.82 -17.40
#